data_cb817def215ef4b222a97f1d511ecafd
#
_entry.id   cb817def215ef4b222a97f1d511ecafd
#
_cell.length_a   1.000
_cell.length_b   1.000
_cell.length_c   1.000
_cell.angle_alpha   90.00
_cell.angle_beta   90.00
_cell.angle_gamma   90.00
#
_symmetry.space_group_name_H-M   'P 1'
#
loop_
_entity.id
_entity.type
_entity.pdbx_description
1 polymer ?
#
loop_
_entity_poly.entity_id
_entity_poly.type
_entity_poly.pdbx_seq_one_letter_code
_entity_poly.pdbx_strand_id
1 'polypeptide(L)'
;MRIGRGIRNWICGASIGIAAIGFLSAAAADDGEVCVRGSGNAAIEACTRALNSGRFDRRNLAIIYSNRGNQRERMGEYEKAIADHNEAIRTDPTYAAGFMHRGNAYARHGEFDRAIADHSEAIRLGPNDADAFYNRRYTYSTKGDHERAVADYTKGIELAANNSRLWGQRCWSRAVVGKQLQEAIDDCNKANSLSPTIPQIFGYRGFIYLKLGQFDKALADYDAAFALTKIPGHADWLYGRGVTKLRKGDTAGGNADIEKAKTIKADIAEEYAKYGIQ
;
A
#
# COMPACT_ATOMS: atom_id res chain seq x y z
N MET A 1 3.58 -8.03 24.36
CA MET A 1 4.28 -6.74 24.51
C MET A 1 4.00 -5.89 23.28
N ARG A 2 3.53 -4.68 23.43
CA ARG A 2 2.90 -3.85 22.38
C ARG A 2 3.85 -3.52 21.26
N ILE A 3 3.47 -3.86 20.02
CA ILE A 3 4.11 -3.34 18.80
C ILE A 3 3.46 -1.99 18.50
N GLY A 4 4.26 -0.93 18.71
CA GLY A 4 3.83 0.46 18.52
C GLY A 4 3.84 0.88 17.06
N ARG A 5 2.71 1.34 16.64
CA ARG A 5 2.37 2.51 15.81
C ARG A 5 3.52 3.19 15.05
N GLY A 6 3.36 3.22 13.76
CA GLY A 6 4.14 4.06 12.85
C GLY A 6 3.49 4.25 11.49
N ILE A 7 2.17 4.44 11.43
CA ILE A 7 1.52 4.93 10.21
C ILE A 7 1.26 6.42 10.42
N ARG A 8 2.19 7.25 9.93
CA ARG A 8 1.97 8.70 9.82
C ARG A 8 0.90 8.97 8.76
N ASN A 9 -0.22 9.53 9.21
CA ASN A 9 -1.29 10.09 8.41
C ASN A 9 -0.71 11.13 7.41
N TRP A 10 -0.75 10.82 6.14
CA TRP A 10 -0.73 11.83 5.11
C TRP A 10 -2.17 12.14 4.76
N ILE A 11 -2.66 13.24 5.33
CA ILE A 11 -3.90 13.87 4.91
C ILE A 11 -3.55 14.64 3.64
N CYS A 12 -3.97 14.13 2.49
CA CYS A 12 -3.95 14.89 1.25
C CYS A 12 -4.98 16.02 1.40
N GLY A 13 -4.49 17.25 1.55
CA GLY A 13 -5.32 18.45 1.53
C GLY A 13 -5.87 18.68 0.13
N ALA A 14 -7.07 18.18 -0.14
CA ALA A 14 -7.85 18.65 -1.27
C ALA A 14 -8.25 20.09 -0.98
N SER A 15 -7.70 21.03 -1.74
CA SER A 15 -8.13 22.44 -1.74
C SER A 15 -9.58 22.51 -2.20
N ILE A 16 -10.52 22.57 -1.25
CA ILE A 16 -11.94 22.75 -1.53
C ILE A 16 -12.14 24.22 -1.90
N GLY A 17 -12.41 24.48 -3.17
CA GLY A 17 -12.95 25.77 -3.62
C GLY A 17 -14.28 26.04 -2.91
N ILE A 18 -14.29 27.02 -2.01
CA ILE A 18 -15.49 27.48 -1.31
C ILE A 18 -16.31 28.32 -2.30
N ALA A 19 -17.27 27.69 -2.97
CA ALA A 19 -18.32 28.40 -3.70
C ALA A 19 -19.42 28.82 -2.72
N ALA A 20 -19.91 30.06 -2.87
CA ALA A 20 -20.80 30.79 -2.02
C ALA A 20 -21.92 29.94 -1.37
N ILE A 21 -21.88 29.84 -0.05
CA ILE A 21 -22.89 29.17 0.77
C ILE A 21 -23.86 30.24 1.26
N GLY A 22 -25.12 30.19 0.75
CA GLY A 22 -26.23 30.94 1.32
C GLY A 22 -26.44 30.53 2.78
N PHE A 23 -26.89 31.49 3.62
CA PHE A 23 -27.02 31.43 5.08
C PHE A 23 -27.45 30.04 5.61
N LEU A 24 -26.49 29.21 5.94
CA LEU A 24 -26.65 28.01 6.76
C LEU A 24 -26.79 28.47 8.24
N SER A 25 -27.70 27.86 9.01
CA SER A 25 -27.67 28.07 10.46
C SER A 25 -26.29 27.60 10.99
N ALA A 26 -25.70 28.33 11.91
CA ALA A 26 -24.34 28.05 12.43
C ALA A 26 -24.11 26.56 12.82
N ALA A 27 -25.14 25.90 13.37
CA ALA A 27 -25.08 24.47 13.76
C ALA A 27 -24.89 23.50 12.56
N ALA A 28 -25.40 23.81 11.37
CA ALA A 28 -25.30 22.88 10.25
C ALA A 28 -24.07 23.14 9.37
N ALA A 29 -23.54 24.36 9.37
CA ALA A 29 -22.18 24.63 8.88
C ALA A 29 -21.15 23.90 9.74
N ASP A 30 -21.40 23.82 11.05
CA ASP A 30 -20.61 23.07 12.02
C ASP A 30 -20.65 21.55 11.75
N ASP A 31 -21.84 20.95 11.52
CA ASP A 31 -21.97 19.52 11.22
C ASP A 31 -21.22 19.09 9.96
N GLY A 32 -21.24 19.90 8.91
CA GLY A 32 -20.48 19.66 7.69
C GLY A 32 -18.97 19.73 7.94
N GLU A 33 -18.51 20.71 8.70
CA GLU A 33 -17.10 20.86 9.05
C GLU A 33 -16.62 19.74 9.99
N VAL A 34 -17.40 19.40 11.01
CA VAL A 34 -17.11 18.31 11.94
C VAL A 34 -17.12 16.95 11.20
N CYS A 35 -18.02 16.75 10.24
CA CYS A 35 -18.03 15.56 9.40
C CYS A 35 -16.71 15.41 8.60
N VAL A 36 -16.18 16.49 8.05
CA VAL A 36 -14.98 16.47 7.20
C VAL A 36 -13.69 16.44 8.04
N ARG A 37 -13.62 17.22 9.11
CA ARG A 37 -12.39 17.43 9.89
C ARG A 37 -12.35 16.65 11.20
N GLY A 38 -13.49 16.19 11.66
CA GLY A 38 -13.61 15.40 12.90
C GLY A 38 -13.11 13.96 12.75
N SER A 39 -13.20 13.22 13.82
CA SER A 39 -12.82 11.81 13.86
C SER A 39 -13.72 10.99 14.80
N GLY A 40 -13.79 9.68 14.52
CA GLY A 40 -14.55 8.72 15.34
C GLY A 40 -16.05 8.97 15.34
N ASN A 41 -16.72 8.60 16.44
CA ASN A 41 -18.18 8.66 16.53
C ASN A 41 -18.75 10.07 16.37
N ALA A 42 -18.09 11.09 16.89
CA ALA A 42 -18.54 12.48 16.75
C ALA A 42 -18.62 12.92 15.26
N ALA A 43 -17.64 12.52 14.46
CA ALA A 43 -17.68 12.79 13.02
C ALA A 43 -18.79 11.99 12.33
N ILE A 44 -19.01 10.71 12.68
CA ILE A 44 -20.08 9.88 12.13
C ILE A 44 -21.46 10.49 12.44
N GLU A 45 -21.68 10.95 13.66
CA GLU A 45 -22.91 11.61 14.07
C GLU A 45 -23.14 12.93 13.32
N ALA A 46 -22.09 13.77 13.21
CA ALA A 46 -22.14 15.01 12.45
C ALA A 46 -22.45 14.77 10.97
N CYS A 47 -21.76 13.80 10.32
CA CYS A 47 -22.10 13.39 8.95
C CYS A 47 -23.57 12.94 8.84
N THR A 48 -24.08 12.21 9.82
CA THR A 48 -25.46 11.71 9.80
C THR A 48 -26.47 12.85 9.93
N ARG A 49 -26.22 13.85 10.80
CA ARG A 49 -27.05 15.06 10.88
C ARG A 49 -26.97 15.89 9.60
N ALA A 50 -25.78 16.03 9.03
CA ALA A 50 -25.57 16.72 7.75
C ALA A 50 -26.38 16.06 6.61
N LEU A 51 -26.32 14.74 6.47
CA LEU A 51 -27.10 13.98 5.48
C LEU A 51 -28.62 14.17 5.62
N ASN A 52 -29.10 14.24 6.85
CA ASN A 52 -30.55 14.40 7.16
C ASN A 52 -31.03 15.84 7.05
N SER A 53 -30.12 16.82 6.90
CA SER A 53 -30.47 18.25 6.90
C SER A 53 -31.19 18.71 5.63
N GLY A 54 -31.09 17.97 4.52
CA GLY A 54 -31.63 18.33 3.20
C GLY A 54 -30.96 19.54 2.55
N ARG A 55 -29.81 20.00 3.03
CA ARG A 55 -29.18 21.29 2.65
C ARG A 55 -28.05 21.18 1.63
N PHE A 56 -27.60 19.96 1.34
CA PHE A 56 -26.44 19.74 0.50
C PHE A 56 -26.87 19.31 -0.91
N ASP A 57 -26.13 19.81 -1.90
CA ASP A 57 -26.27 19.34 -3.28
C ASP A 57 -25.74 17.90 -3.44
N ARG A 58 -25.99 17.31 -4.62
CA ARG A 58 -25.60 15.93 -4.91
C ARG A 58 -24.12 15.65 -4.67
N ARG A 59 -23.26 16.59 -5.11
CA ARG A 59 -21.80 16.43 -4.96
C ARG A 59 -21.38 16.44 -3.49
N ASN A 60 -21.88 17.40 -2.72
CA ASN A 60 -21.61 17.51 -1.29
C ASN A 60 -22.18 16.34 -0.50
N LEU A 61 -23.39 15.84 -0.86
CA LEU A 61 -23.94 14.62 -0.26
C LEU A 61 -23.03 13.41 -0.50
N ALA A 62 -22.51 13.23 -1.73
CA ALA A 62 -21.56 12.15 -2.02
C ALA A 62 -20.29 12.25 -1.17
N ILE A 63 -19.76 13.45 -0.98
CA ILE A 63 -18.60 13.71 -0.12
C ILE A 63 -18.91 13.36 1.34
N ILE A 64 -20.09 13.77 1.87
CA ILE A 64 -20.49 13.50 3.25
C ILE A 64 -20.66 12.00 3.50
N TYR A 65 -21.33 11.27 2.58
CA TYR A 65 -21.40 9.80 2.65
C TYR A 65 -20.00 9.19 2.69
N SER A 66 -19.13 9.61 1.78
CA SER A 66 -17.76 9.09 1.70
C SER A 66 -16.94 9.37 2.97
N ASN A 67 -17.08 10.57 3.57
CA ASN A 67 -16.41 10.89 4.83
C ASN A 67 -16.93 10.01 5.99
N ARG A 68 -18.24 9.77 6.07
CA ARG A 68 -18.81 8.87 7.06
C ARG A 68 -18.29 7.45 6.87
N GLY A 69 -18.24 6.97 5.64
CA GLY A 69 -17.64 5.68 5.29
C GLY A 69 -16.19 5.58 5.72
N ASN A 70 -15.38 6.61 5.45
CA ASN A 70 -13.97 6.65 5.88
C ASN A 70 -13.81 6.57 7.40
N GLN A 71 -14.69 7.21 8.18
CA GLN A 71 -14.64 7.09 9.65
C GLN A 71 -14.99 5.66 10.10
N ARG A 72 -16.02 5.05 9.50
CA ARG A 72 -16.41 3.65 9.76
C ARG A 72 -15.31 2.67 9.42
N GLU A 73 -14.64 2.86 8.29
CA GLU A 73 -13.48 2.06 7.87
C GLU A 73 -12.34 2.11 8.91
N ARG A 74 -12.04 3.32 9.44
CA ARG A 74 -11.02 3.49 10.49
C ARG A 74 -11.39 2.78 11.80
N MET A 75 -12.66 2.55 12.04
CA MET A 75 -13.17 1.81 13.19
C MET A 75 -13.31 0.30 12.92
N GLY A 76 -12.98 -0.16 11.71
CA GLY A 76 -13.10 -1.56 11.31
C GLY A 76 -14.52 -1.99 10.93
N GLU A 77 -15.46 -1.04 10.79
CA GLU A 77 -16.84 -1.29 10.39
C GLU A 77 -16.95 -1.34 8.85
N TYR A 78 -16.26 -2.30 8.22
CA TYR A 78 -16.06 -2.32 6.77
C TYR A 78 -17.36 -2.41 5.98
N GLU A 79 -18.33 -3.23 6.41
CA GLU A 79 -19.62 -3.38 5.71
C GLU A 79 -20.42 -2.07 5.73
N LYS A 80 -20.42 -1.36 6.87
CA LYS A 80 -21.09 -0.05 6.96
C LYS A 80 -20.35 1.02 6.14
N ALA A 81 -19.03 0.95 6.06
CA ALA A 81 -18.22 1.84 5.23
C ALA A 81 -18.54 1.62 3.73
N ILE A 82 -18.60 0.35 3.29
CA ILE A 82 -18.98 -0.03 1.93
C ILE A 82 -20.38 0.47 1.59
N ALA A 83 -21.34 0.34 2.53
CA ALA A 83 -22.70 0.85 2.34
C ALA A 83 -22.71 2.37 2.15
N ASP A 84 -21.97 3.14 2.93
CA ASP A 84 -21.82 4.58 2.76
C ASP A 84 -21.18 4.96 1.43
N HIS A 85 -20.13 4.27 1.03
CA HIS A 85 -19.51 4.53 -0.27
C HIS A 85 -20.42 4.14 -1.44
N ASN A 86 -21.27 3.12 -1.31
CA ASN A 86 -22.30 2.82 -2.28
C ASN A 86 -23.28 4.00 -2.45
N GLU A 87 -23.71 4.60 -1.34
CA GLU A 87 -24.58 5.78 -1.39
C GLU A 87 -23.85 6.99 -1.99
N ALA A 88 -22.57 7.19 -1.70
CA ALA A 88 -21.78 8.23 -2.32
C ALA A 88 -21.75 8.09 -3.85
N ILE A 89 -21.45 6.88 -4.35
CA ILE A 89 -21.41 6.57 -5.79
C ILE A 89 -22.81 6.66 -6.43
N ARG A 90 -23.85 6.20 -5.75
CA ARG A 90 -25.23 6.31 -6.24
C ARG A 90 -25.65 7.78 -6.36
N THR A 91 -25.24 8.60 -5.41
CA THR A 91 -25.53 10.04 -5.37
C THR A 91 -24.77 10.80 -6.47
N ASP A 92 -23.48 10.52 -6.65
CA ASP A 92 -22.66 11.09 -7.72
C ASP A 92 -21.77 10.00 -8.36
N PRO A 93 -22.23 9.38 -9.47
CA PRO A 93 -21.46 8.35 -10.18
C PRO A 93 -20.15 8.83 -10.80
N THR A 94 -19.90 10.13 -10.84
CA THR A 94 -18.64 10.72 -11.34
C THR A 94 -17.65 11.01 -10.22
N TYR A 95 -18.00 10.71 -8.97
CA TYR A 95 -17.15 10.93 -7.81
C TYR A 95 -16.07 9.85 -7.71
N ALA A 96 -14.93 10.06 -8.38
CA ALA A 96 -13.80 9.11 -8.42
C ALA A 96 -13.34 8.68 -7.02
N ALA A 97 -13.28 9.61 -6.04
CA ALA A 97 -12.90 9.30 -4.67
C ALA A 97 -13.88 8.33 -3.98
N GLY A 98 -15.15 8.33 -4.34
CA GLY A 98 -16.13 7.36 -3.84
C GLY A 98 -15.75 5.91 -4.20
N PHE A 99 -15.38 5.68 -5.45
CA PHE A 99 -14.86 4.39 -5.91
C PHE A 99 -13.54 4.05 -5.24
N MET A 100 -12.60 4.99 -5.16
CA MET A 100 -11.31 4.78 -4.51
C MET A 100 -11.47 4.36 -3.03
N HIS A 101 -12.33 5.03 -2.28
CA HIS A 101 -12.57 4.72 -0.87
C HIS A 101 -13.33 3.39 -0.69
N ARG A 102 -14.31 3.08 -1.55
CA ARG A 102 -14.97 1.77 -1.53
C ARG A 102 -13.99 0.64 -1.85
N GLY A 103 -13.11 0.85 -2.83
CA GLY A 103 -12.02 -0.06 -3.15
C GLY A 103 -11.10 -0.30 -1.97
N ASN A 104 -10.73 0.74 -1.22
CA ASN A 104 -9.93 0.61 0.00
C ASN A 104 -10.66 -0.22 1.07
N ALA A 105 -11.96 0.02 1.28
CA ALA A 105 -12.76 -0.74 2.24
C ALA A 105 -12.87 -2.21 1.82
N TYR A 106 -13.07 -2.51 0.52
CA TYR A 106 -13.03 -3.88 0.00
C TYR A 106 -11.66 -4.55 0.22
N ALA A 107 -10.56 -3.84 -0.07
CA ALA A 107 -9.22 -4.39 0.12
C ALA A 107 -8.93 -4.74 1.58
N ARG A 108 -9.34 -3.89 2.52
CA ARG A 108 -9.21 -4.15 3.97
C ARG A 108 -10.11 -5.28 4.46
N HIS A 109 -11.25 -5.47 3.82
CA HIS A 109 -12.16 -6.59 4.07
C HIS A 109 -11.71 -7.90 3.39
N GLY A 110 -10.64 -7.87 2.58
CA GLY A 110 -10.10 -9.03 1.87
C GLY A 110 -10.73 -9.32 0.51
N GLU A 111 -11.61 -8.44 0.02
CA GLU A 111 -12.33 -8.57 -1.24
C GLU A 111 -11.53 -7.93 -2.40
N PHE A 112 -10.34 -8.45 -2.66
CA PHE A 112 -9.35 -7.83 -3.55
C PHE A 112 -9.85 -7.61 -4.99
N ASP A 113 -10.66 -8.51 -5.55
CA ASP A 113 -11.17 -8.36 -6.93
C ASP A 113 -12.12 -7.16 -7.05
N ARG A 114 -12.99 -6.96 -6.06
CA ARG A 114 -13.88 -5.80 -5.99
C ARG A 114 -13.07 -4.51 -5.81
N ALA A 115 -12.06 -4.56 -4.95
CA ALA A 115 -11.15 -3.42 -4.74
C ALA A 115 -10.44 -3.00 -6.03
N ILE A 116 -9.93 -3.97 -6.81
CA ILE A 116 -9.26 -3.73 -8.10
C ILE A 116 -10.24 -3.11 -9.11
N ALA A 117 -11.47 -3.60 -9.17
CA ALA A 117 -12.51 -3.04 -10.05
C ALA A 117 -12.80 -1.58 -9.70
N ASP A 118 -12.99 -1.28 -8.42
CA ASP A 118 -13.26 0.08 -7.95
C ASP A 118 -12.07 1.03 -8.16
N HIS A 119 -10.85 0.60 -7.84
CA HIS A 119 -9.67 1.41 -8.13
C HIS A 119 -9.49 1.65 -9.64
N SER A 120 -9.87 0.68 -10.48
CA SER A 120 -9.83 0.85 -11.95
C SER A 120 -10.84 1.87 -12.43
N GLU A 121 -12.04 1.90 -11.82
CA GLU A 121 -13.04 2.90 -12.13
C GLU A 121 -12.63 4.30 -11.62
N ALA A 122 -12.00 4.39 -10.45
CA ALA A 122 -11.42 5.64 -9.97
C ALA A 122 -10.36 6.19 -10.93
N ILE A 123 -9.48 5.33 -11.46
CA ILE A 123 -8.49 5.71 -12.48
C ILE A 123 -9.16 6.14 -13.79
N ARG A 124 -10.23 5.46 -14.23
CA ARG A 124 -10.97 5.85 -15.44
C ARG A 124 -11.57 7.25 -15.31
N LEU A 125 -12.09 7.58 -14.13
CA LEU A 125 -12.68 8.89 -13.83
C LEU A 125 -11.63 9.97 -13.59
N GLY A 126 -10.45 9.60 -13.07
CA GLY A 126 -9.32 10.49 -12.78
C GLY A 126 -7.98 9.90 -13.22
N PRO A 127 -7.64 9.92 -14.53
CA PRO A 127 -6.49 9.19 -15.08
C PRO A 127 -5.12 9.74 -14.63
N ASN A 128 -5.09 10.88 -13.99
CA ASN A 128 -3.88 11.49 -13.42
C ASN A 128 -3.83 11.44 -11.88
N ASP A 129 -4.77 10.75 -11.25
CA ASP A 129 -4.79 10.58 -9.80
C ASP A 129 -3.79 9.50 -9.37
N ALA A 130 -2.65 9.93 -8.83
CA ALA A 130 -1.59 9.05 -8.36
C ALA A 130 -2.04 8.13 -7.22
N ASP A 131 -3.00 8.56 -6.39
CA ASP A 131 -3.50 7.78 -5.24
C ASP A 131 -4.33 6.58 -5.72
N ALA A 132 -5.09 6.72 -6.80
CA ALA A 132 -5.86 5.62 -7.37
C ALA A 132 -4.94 4.50 -7.93
N PHE A 133 -3.85 4.87 -8.64
CA PHE A 133 -2.82 3.92 -9.06
C PHE A 133 -2.10 3.31 -7.85
N TYR A 134 -1.79 4.12 -6.83
CA TYR A 134 -1.16 3.65 -5.61
C TYR A 134 -2.00 2.55 -4.93
N ASN A 135 -3.30 2.77 -4.77
CA ASN A 135 -4.19 1.83 -4.11
C ASN A 135 -4.37 0.55 -4.93
N ARG A 136 -4.52 0.66 -6.26
CA ARG A 136 -4.68 -0.52 -7.13
C ARG A 136 -3.43 -1.40 -7.14
N ARG A 137 -2.23 -0.82 -7.30
CA ARG A 137 -0.97 -1.57 -7.25
C ARG A 137 -0.74 -2.25 -5.89
N TYR A 138 -1.12 -1.57 -4.78
CA TYR A 138 -1.05 -2.15 -3.45
C TYR A 138 -1.96 -3.38 -3.35
N THR A 139 -3.19 -3.26 -3.86
CA THR A 139 -4.15 -4.36 -3.90
C THR A 139 -3.66 -5.52 -4.76
N TYR A 140 -3.09 -5.24 -5.95
CA TYR A 140 -2.47 -6.27 -6.79
C TYR A 140 -1.33 -6.99 -6.05
N SER A 141 -0.42 -6.25 -5.42
CA SER A 141 0.71 -6.84 -4.69
C SER A 141 0.24 -7.69 -3.51
N THR A 142 -0.78 -7.23 -2.76
CA THR A 142 -1.35 -7.98 -1.62
C THR A 142 -2.05 -9.26 -2.10
N LYS A 143 -2.71 -9.21 -3.25
CA LYS A 143 -3.31 -10.39 -3.89
C LYS A 143 -2.25 -11.36 -4.47
N GLY A 144 -1.00 -10.96 -4.58
CA GLY A 144 0.08 -11.72 -5.21
C GLY A 144 0.17 -11.53 -6.74
N ASP A 145 -0.59 -10.59 -7.31
CA ASP A 145 -0.58 -10.27 -8.73
C ASP A 145 0.50 -9.24 -9.06
N HIS A 146 1.74 -9.70 -8.95
CA HIS A 146 2.90 -8.83 -9.16
C HIS A 146 3.06 -8.38 -10.62
N GLU A 147 2.57 -9.13 -11.60
CA GLU A 147 2.65 -8.72 -13.02
C GLU A 147 1.84 -7.43 -13.26
N ARG A 148 0.60 -7.38 -12.77
CA ARG A 148 -0.25 -6.18 -12.90
C ARG A 148 0.25 -5.03 -12.01
N ALA A 149 0.78 -5.34 -10.83
CA ALA A 149 1.39 -4.34 -9.96
C ALA A 149 2.56 -3.61 -10.63
N VAL A 150 3.40 -4.28 -11.43
CA VAL A 150 4.53 -3.68 -12.17
C VAL A 150 4.04 -2.57 -13.12
N ALA A 151 2.91 -2.76 -13.80
CA ALA A 151 2.36 -1.75 -14.70
C ALA A 151 1.95 -0.47 -13.93
N ASP A 152 1.26 -0.63 -12.81
CA ASP A 152 0.84 0.50 -11.97
C ASP A 152 2.04 1.20 -11.28
N TYR A 153 3.07 0.45 -10.87
CA TYR A 153 4.33 1.05 -10.40
C TYR A 153 5.00 1.86 -11.49
N THR A 154 4.99 1.37 -12.73
CA THR A 154 5.58 2.09 -13.88
C THR A 154 4.86 3.42 -14.09
N LYS A 155 3.53 3.42 -14.05
CA LYS A 155 2.74 4.65 -14.15
C LYS A 155 3.01 5.60 -12.97
N GLY A 156 3.11 5.08 -11.76
CA GLY A 156 3.47 5.87 -10.58
C GLY A 156 4.86 6.51 -10.70
N ILE A 157 5.83 5.81 -11.28
CA ILE A 157 7.19 6.34 -11.51
C ILE A 157 7.18 7.44 -12.58
N GLU A 158 6.36 7.33 -13.64
CA GLU A 158 6.18 8.41 -14.62
C GLU A 158 5.68 9.69 -13.97
N LEU A 159 4.77 9.58 -13.00
CA LEU A 159 4.20 10.71 -12.27
C LEU A 159 5.11 11.24 -11.15
N ALA A 160 5.96 10.40 -10.57
CA ALA A 160 6.80 10.72 -9.42
C ALA A 160 8.16 10.00 -9.45
N ALA A 161 9.00 10.34 -10.44
CA ALA A 161 10.30 9.67 -10.70
C ALA A 161 11.29 9.69 -9.54
N ASN A 162 11.17 10.65 -8.63
CA ASN A 162 12.06 10.79 -7.46
C ASN A 162 11.58 10.01 -6.22
N ASN A 163 10.49 9.27 -6.32
CA ASN A 163 9.98 8.47 -5.21
C ASN A 163 10.69 7.10 -5.16
N SER A 164 11.73 6.98 -4.32
CA SER A 164 12.53 5.76 -4.15
C SER A 164 11.69 4.52 -3.82
N ARG A 165 10.58 4.69 -3.10
CA ARG A 165 9.70 3.59 -2.72
C ARG A 165 9.03 2.93 -3.94
N LEU A 166 8.65 3.72 -4.95
CA LEU A 166 8.04 3.20 -6.18
C LEU A 166 9.03 2.28 -6.93
N TRP A 167 10.26 2.75 -7.08
CA TRP A 167 11.33 1.97 -7.69
C TRP A 167 11.61 0.68 -6.91
N GLY A 168 11.72 0.77 -5.58
CA GLY A 168 11.97 -0.39 -4.72
C GLY A 168 10.85 -1.44 -4.78
N GLN A 169 9.60 -1.01 -4.81
CA GLN A 169 8.46 -1.93 -4.90
C GLN A 169 8.33 -2.55 -6.31
N ARG A 170 8.66 -1.80 -7.37
CA ARG A 170 8.71 -2.38 -8.73
C ARG A 170 9.85 -3.38 -8.85
N CYS A 171 11.03 -3.09 -8.27
CA CYS A 171 12.13 -4.03 -8.15
C CYS A 171 11.67 -5.36 -7.51
N TRP A 172 11.01 -5.30 -6.35
CA TRP A 172 10.48 -6.49 -5.68
C TRP A 172 9.46 -7.24 -6.54
N SER A 173 8.47 -6.54 -7.10
CA SER A 173 7.44 -7.17 -7.93
C SER A 173 8.04 -7.88 -9.15
N ARG A 174 9.02 -7.26 -9.83
CA ARG A 174 9.76 -7.91 -10.94
C ARG A 174 10.58 -9.13 -10.46
N ALA A 175 11.19 -9.02 -9.28
CA ALA A 175 11.96 -10.12 -8.69
C ALA A 175 11.10 -11.35 -8.41
N VAL A 176 9.87 -11.14 -7.89
CA VAL A 176 8.90 -12.21 -7.62
C VAL A 176 8.41 -12.81 -8.93
N VAL A 177 8.03 -12.00 -9.92
CA VAL A 177 7.65 -12.47 -11.26
C VAL A 177 8.78 -13.27 -11.93
N GLY A 178 10.03 -12.88 -11.71
CA GLY A 178 11.19 -13.63 -12.17
C GLY A 178 11.54 -13.50 -13.65
N LYS A 179 10.79 -12.69 -14.42
CA LYS A 179 11.00 -12.57 -15.89
C LYS A 179 11.96 -11.45 -16.29
N GLN A 180 12.13 -10.43 -15.47
CA GLN A 180 12.91 -9.20 -15.76
C GLN A 180 13.88 -8.92 -14.61
N LEU A 181 14.77 -9.86 -14.33
CA LEU A 181 15.65 -9.77 -13.16
C LEU A 181 16.73 -8.68 -13.30
N GLN A 182 17.21 -8.40 -14.52
CA GLN A 182 18.18 -7.32 -14.73
C GLN A 182 17.51 -5.95 -14.54
N GLU A 183 16.33 -5.74 -15.11
CA GLU A 183 15.56 -4.51 -14.93
C GLU A 183 15.12 -4.34 -13.45
N ALA A 184 14.92 -5.44 -12.74
CA ALA A 184 14.67 -5.39 -11.30
C ALA A 184 15.90 -4.88 -10.53
N ILE A 185 17.12 -5.31 -10.89
CA ILE A 185 18.36 -4.77 -10.32
C ILE A 185 18.48 -3.26 -10.60
N ASP A 186 18.17 -2.83 -11.83
CA ASP A 186 18.24 -1.42 -12.22
C ASP A 186 17.25 -0.58 -11.42
N ASP A 187 16.04 -1.08 -11.19
CA ASP A 187 15.05 -0.45 -10.32
C ASP A 187 15.55 -0.34 -8.87
N CYS A 188 16.11 -1.42 -8.32
CA CYS A 188 16.70 -1.40 -6.98
C CYS A 188 17.89 -0.43 -6.88
N ASN A 189 18.75 -0.37 -7.89
CA ASN A 189 19.87 0.58 -7.97
C ASN A 189 19.36 2.03 -7.98
N LYS A 190 18.31 2.31 -8.77
CA LYS A 190 17.67 3.62 -8.81
C LYS A 190 17.05 3.98 -7.46
N ALA A 191 16.32 3.05 -6.84
CA ALA A 191 15.75 3.24 -5.51
C ALA A 191 16.83 3.58 -4.47
N ASN A 192 17.95 2.84 -4.48
CA ASN A 192 19.07 3.05 -3.59
C ASN A 192 19.79 4.38 -3.85
N SER A 193 19.94 4.82 -5.10
CA SER A 193 20.53 6.13 -5.43
C SER A 193 19.68 7.30 -4.92
N LEU A 194 18.35 7.13 -4.85
CA LEU A 194 17.42 8.12 -4.32
C LEU A 194 17.33 8.11 -2.79
N SER A 195 17.52 6.95 -2.16
CA SER A 195 17.44 6.76 -0.71
C SER A 195 18.35 5.61 -0.26
N PRO A 196 19.63 5.88 0.01
CA PRO A 196 20.63 4.83 0.26
C PRO A 196 20.53 4.15 1.64
N THR A 197 19.61 4.57 2.48
CA THR A 197 19.43 4.07 3.86
C THR A 197 18.21 3.17 4.06
N ILE A 198 17.60 2.68 2.97
CA ILE A 198 16.42 1.81 3.05
C ILE A 198 16.89 0.34 3.00
N PRO A 199 16.89 -0.39 4.14
CA PRO A 199 17.43 -1.75 4.20
C PRO A 199 16.72 -2.73 3.26
N GLN A 200 15.40 -2.54 3.07
CA GLN A 200 14.57 -3.41 2.23
C GLN A 200 15.04 -3.47 0.77
N ILE A 201 15.61 -2.38 0.24
CA ILE A 201 16.10 -2.33 -1.15
C ILE A 201 17.29 -3.28 -1.32
N PHE A 202 18.17 -3.33 -0.34
CA PHE A 202 19.29 -4.28 -0.35
C PHE A 202 18.78 -5.72 -0.22
N GLY A 203 17.81 -5.99 0.67
CA GLY A 203 17.20 -7.31 0.79
C GLY A 203 16.56 -7.79 -0.51
N TYR A 204 15.84 -6.91 -1.23
CA TYR A 204 15.24 -7.22 -2.52
C TYR A 204 16.32 -7.50 -3.58
N ARG A 205 17.37 -6.70 -3.66
CA ARG A 205 18.45 -6.91 -4.62
C ARG A 205 19.29 -8.15 -4.29
N GLY A 206 19.52 -8.44 -3.01
CA GLY A 206 20.14 -9.68 -2.53
C GLY A 206 19.34 -10.92 -2.98
N PHE A 207 18.02 -10.88 -2.88
CA PHE A 207 17.14 -11.94 -3.38
C PHE A 207 17.27 -12.14 -4.90
N ILE A 208 17.36 -11.05 -5.67
CA ILE A 208 17.55 -11.13 -7.13
C ILE A 208 18.92 -11.73 -7.46
N TYR A 209 19.98 -11.31 -6.76
CA TYR A 209 21.31 -11.87 -6.96
C TYR A 209 21.37 -13.37 -6.60
N LEU A 210 20.64 -13.80 -5.55
CA LEU A 210 20.50 -15.22 -5.22
C LEU A 210 19.84 -15.99 -6.37
N LYS A 211 18.74 -15.48 -6.95
CA LYS A 211 18.06 -16.09 -8.12
C LYS A 211 18.99 -16.19 -9.34
N LEU A 212 19.87 -15.22 -9.53
CA LEU A 212 20.84 -15.19 -10.62
C LEU A 212 22.13 -16.01 -10.35
N GLY A 213 22.26 -16.66 -9.19
CA GLY A 213 23.47 -17.36 -8.79
C GLY A 213 24.68 -16.45 -8.51
N GLN A 214 24.47 -15.16 -8.36
CA GLN A 214 25.52 -14.17 -8.04
C GLN A 214 25.72 -14.07 -6.52
N PHE A 215 26.19 -15.18 -5.92
CA PHE A 215 26.16 -15.37 -4.47
C PHE A 215 26.97 -14.36 -3.67
N ASP A 216 28.12 -13.90 -4.19
CA ASP A 216 28.94 -12.87 -3.50
C ASP A 216 28.17 -11.56 -3.36
N LYS A 217 27.50 -11.14 -4.43
CA LYS A 217 26.68 -9.92 -4.42
C LYS A 217 25.46 -10.08 -3.52
N ALA A 218 24.83 -11.28 -3.54
CA ALA A 218 23.70 -11.57 -2.68
C ALA A 218 24.07 -11.46 -1.19
N LEU A 219 25.21 -12.04 -0.77
CA LEU A 219 25.70 -11.93 0.61
C LEU A 219 25.98 -10.48 0.99
N ALA A 220 26.69 -9.74 0.14
CA ALA A 220 27.02 -8.34 0.39
C ALA A 220 25.75 -7.49 0.60
N ASP A 221 24.72 -7.72 -0.20
CA ASP A 221 23.44 -6.99 -0.08
C ASP A 221 22.65 -7.39 1.16
N TYR A 222 22.56 -8.69 1.50
CA TYR A 222 21.90 -9.11 2.75
C TYR A 222 22.63 -8.56 3.98
N ASP A 223 23.98 -8.57 4.00
CA ASP A 223 24.75 -8.03 5.10
C ASP A 223 24.58 -6.50 5.20
N ALA A 224 24.52 -5.78 4.07
CA ALA A 224 24.20 -4.36 4.05
C ALA A 224 22.79 -4.08 4.59
N ALA A 225 21.80 -4.91 4.23
CA ALA A 225 20.44 -4.79 4.77
C ALA A 225 20.42 -4.95 6.29
N PHE A 226 21.14 -5.93 6.84
CA PHE A 226 21.28 -6.12 8.29
C PHE A 226 22.02 -5.00 8.98
N ALA A 227 23.06 -4.44 8.35
CA ALA A 227 23.82 -3.32 8.91
C ALA A 227 22.99 -2.03 9.03
N LEU A 228 22.04 -1.82 8.14
CA LEU A 228 21.18 -0.64 8.13
C LEU A 228 19.96 -0.73 9.05
N THR A 229 19.60 -1.92 9.52
CA THR A 229 18.43 -2.11 10.38
C THR A 229 18.83 -2.31 11.84
N LYS A 230 18.06 -1.67 12.76
CA LYS A 230 18.16 -1.94 14.19
C LYS A 230 17.23 -3.09 14.63
N ILE A 231 16.43 -3.62 13.71
CA ILE A 231 15.46 -4.69 14.00
C ILE A 231 16.16 -6.01 13.73
N PRO A 232 16.52 -6.80 14.74
CA PRO A 232 17.03 -8.15 14.54
C PRO A 232 15.89 -9.03 13.99
N GLY A 233 16.14 -9.73 12.87
CA GLY A 233 15.28 -10.80 12.45
C GLY A 233 14.26 -10.45 11.36
N HIS A 234 14.73 -10.14 10.17
CA HIS A 234 13.92 -10.27 8.96
C HIS A 234 14.04 -11.74 8.47
N ALA A 235 12.97 -12.52 8.60
CA ALA A 235 12.96 -13.93 8.21
C ALA A 235 13.38 -14.12 6.75
N ASP A 236 12.86 -13.29 5.85
CA ASP A 236 13.18 -13.34 4.42
C ASP A 236 14.68 -13.15 4.16
N TRP A 237 15.31 -12.14 4.78
CA TRP A 237 16.74 -11.89 4.56
C TRP A 237 17.61 -12.94 5.19
N LEU A 238 17.24 -13.45 6.38
CA LEU A 238 17.94 -14.56 7.03
C LEU A 238 17.87 -15.81 6.16
N TYR A 239 16.68 -16.17 5.67
CA TYR A 239 16.51 -17.33 4.82
C TYR A 239 17.29 -17.19 3.51
N GLY A 240 17.15 -16.06 2.81
CA GLY A 240 17.88 -15.79 1.57
C GLY A 240 19.40 -15.81 1.77
N ARG A 241 19.90 -15.20 2.86
CA ARG A 241 21.32 -15.24 3.20
C ARG A 241 21.78 -16.65 3.53
N GLY A 242 20.98 -17.38 4.28
CA GLY A 242 21.26 -18.78 4.64
C GLY A 242 21.38 -19.68 3.42
N VAL A 243 20.40 -19.63 2.50
CA VAL A 243 20.48 -20.38 1.24
C VAL A 243 21.70 -19.93 0.42
N THR A 244 22.02 -18.65 0.39
CA THR A 244 23.20 -18.15 -0.33
C THR A 244 24.50 -18.71 0.27
N LYS A 245 24.63 -18.78 1.60
CA LYS A 245 25.79 -19.39 2.28
C LYS A 245 25.92 -20.86 1.96
N LEU A 246 24.81 -21.62 2.00
CA LEU A 246 24.80 -23.03 1.62
C LEU A 246 25.30 -23.25 0.19
N ARG A 247 24.85 -22.43 -0.77
CA ARG A 247 25.28 -22.48 -2.17
C ARG A 247 26.78 -22.15 -2.34
N LYS A 248 27.37 -21.43 -1.39
CA LYS A 248 28.80 -21.14 -1.34
C LYS A 248 29.60 -22.17 -0.53
N GLY A 249 28.98 -23.16 0.08
CA GLY A 249 29.65 -24.20 0.88
C GLY A 249 29.80 -23.89 2.38
N ASP A 250 29.32 -22.73 2.84
CA ASP A 250 29.23 -22.41 4.28
C ASP A 250 27.98 -23.09 4.88
N THR A 251 28.11 -24.39 5.15
CA THR A 251 26.99 -25.19 5.67
C THR A 251 26.58 -24.75 7.08
N ALA A 252 27.55 -24.46 7.95
CA ALA A 252 27.26 -24.09 9.33
C ALA A 252 26.54 -22.73 9.43
N GLY A 253 27.08 -21.71 8.79
CA GLY A 253 26.50 -20.39 8.76
C GLY A 253 25.17 -20.33 8.02
N GLY A 254 25.03 -21.14 6.96
CA GLY A 254 23.79 -21.24 6.20
C GLY A 254 22.65 -21.84 7.02
N ASN A 255 22.90 -22.98 7.67
CA ASN A 255 21.91 -23.64 8.53
C ASN A 255 21.51 -22.76 9.72
N ALA A 256 22.47 -22.05 10.35
CA ALA A 256 22.17 -21.15 11.46
C ALA A 256 21.21 -20.00 11.04
N ASP A 257 21.44 -19.39 9.88
CA ASP A 257 20.55 -18.33 9.35
C ASP A 257 19.15 -18.90 9.01
N ILE A 258 19.07 -20.07 8.38
CA ILE A 258 17.80 -20.73 8.02
C ILE A 258 16.98 -21.10 9.26
N GLU A 259 17.60 -21.71 10.25
CA GLU A 259 16.88 -22.08 11.49
C GLU A 259 16.37 -20.83 12.21
N LYS A 260 17.18 -19.76 12.28
CA LYS A 260 16.73 -18.48 12.82
C LYS A 260 15.58 -17.87 12.02
N ALA A 261 15.59 -17.99 10.69
CA ALA A 261 14.48 -17.54 9.85
C ALA A 261 13.19 -18.30 10.18
N LYS A 262 13.27 -19.62 10.31
CA LYS A 262 12.11 -20.48 10.64
C LYS A 262 11.54 -20.22 12.03
N THR A 263 12.36 -19.81 13.02
CA THR A 263 11.84 -19.42 14.35
C THR A 263 10.99 -18.15 14.28
N ILE A 264 11.22 -17.28 13.27
CA ILE A 264 10.48 -16.04 13.06
C ILE A 264 9.25 -16.29 12.17
N LYS A 265 9.41 -17.10 11.12
CA LYS A 265 8.38 -17.42 10.14
C LYS A 265 8.53 -18.89 9.73
N ALA A 266 7.66 -19.75 10.29
CA ALA A 266 7.77 -21.20 10.14
C ALA A 266 7.65 -21.68 8.68
N ASP A 267 6.83 -21.00 7.87
CA ASP A 267 6.55 -21.33 6.47
C ASP A 267 7.47 -20.62 5.44
N ILE A 268 8.57 -19.99 5.90
CA ILE A 268 9.47 -19.23 5.04
C ILE A 268 10.08 -20.06 3.90
N ALA A 269 10.37 -21.34 4.15
CA ALA A 269 10.90 -22.23 3.13
C ALA A 269 9.89 -22.49 2.00
N GLU A 270 8.63 -22.68 2.35
CA GLU A 270 7.55 -22.89 1.38
C GLU A 270 7.31 -21.63 0.54
N GLU A 271 7.44 -20.46 1.16
CA GLU A 271 7.35 -19.20 0.45
C GLU A 271 8.48 -19.02 -0.58
N TYR A 272 9.72 -19.29 -0.17
CA TYR A 272 10.87 -19.22 -1.07
C TYR A 272 10.81 -20.26 -2.20
N ALA A 273 10.25 -21.44 -1.92
CA ALA A 273 10.00 -22.45 -2.95
C ALA A 273 9.04 -21.95 -4.04
N LYS A 274 8.01 -21.15 -3.70
CA LYS A 274 7.12 -20.51 -4.69
C LYS A 274 7.86 -19.57 -5.61
N TYR A 275 8.97 -18.99 -5.16
CA TYR A 275 9.83 -18.12 -5.96
C TYR A 275 10.94 -18.88 -6.72
N GLY A 276 10.95 -20.22 -6.66
CA GLY A 276 11.93 -21.07 -7.33
C GLY A 276 13.27 -21.18 -6.61
N ILE A 277 13.30 -20.93 -5.30
CA ILE A 277 14.49 -21.06 -4.45
C ILE A 277 14.28 -22.23 -3.49
N GLN A 278 15.11 -23.27 -3.63
CA GLN A 278 15.12 -24.45 -2.80
C GLN A 278 16.50 -24.65 -2.14
#